data_eb35ef27440be282c4b45b3241cec5df
#
_entry.id   eb35ef27440be282c4b45b3241cec5df
#
_cell.length_a   1.000
_cell.length_b   1.000
_cell.length_c   1.000
_cell.angle_alpha   90.00
_cell.angle_beta   90.00
_cell.angle_gamma   90.00
#
_symmetry.space_group_name_H-M   'P 1'
#
loop_
_entity.id
_entity.type
_entity.pdbx_description
1 polymer ?
#
loop_
_entity_poly.entity_id
_entity_poly.type
_entity_poly.pdbx_seq_one_letter_code
_entity_poly.pdbx_strand_id
1 'polypeptide(L)'
;HRKGATRAFPANMDDVPAKYRDLGQPVLVPGSMGTGSWILLGQENSMNTTFGSTAHGAGRMMSRSKARRDFTESEVKKSLNDKGIFLKSLTRDGVVEETPQAYKDVDAVVNVSHELGIATKVAKLVPIGVIKG
;
A
#
# COMPACT_ATOMS: atom_id res chain seq x y z
N HIS A 1 9.22 17.89 1.70
CA HIS A 1 8.46 17.49 2.89
C HIS A 1 7.26 16.64 2.47
N ARG A 2 7.15 15.41 2.96
CA ARG A 2 6.12 14.45 2.56
C ARG A 2 5.36 13.94 3.77
N LYS A 3 4.02 13.88 3.64
CA LYS A 3 3.12 13.20 4.57
C LYS A 3 2.01 12.53 3.77
N GLY A 4 1.77 11.24 4.02
CA GLY A 4 0.84 10.45 3.20
C GLY A 4 1.36 10.16 1.79
N ALA A 5 2.65 10.42 1.55
CA ALA A 5 3.35 10.18 0.30
C ALA A 5 4.71 9.55 0.56
N THR A 6 5.28 8.94 -0.45
CA THR A 6 6.64 8.40 -0.43
C THR A 6 7.44 8.90 -1.64
N ARG A 7 8.76 8.85 -1.55
CA ARG A 7 9.66 9.26 -2.63
C ARG A 7 9.56 8.29 -3.81
N ALA A 8 9.47 8.85 -5.02
CA ALA A 8 9.41 8.11 -6.28
C ALA A 8 10.28 8.79 -7.34
N PHE A 9 11.56 8.93 -7.06
CA PHE A 9 12.51 9.57 -7.96
C PHE A 9 12.76 8.71 -9.21
N PRO A 10 12.91 9.33 -10.39
CA PRO A 10 13.23 8.61 -11.62
C PRO A 10 14.66 8.05 -11.61
N ALA A 11 15.00 7.34 -12.67
CA ALA A 11 16.36 6.89 -12.92
C ALA A 11 17.35 8.04 -13.01
N ASN A 12 18.63 7.73 -12.83
CA ASN A 12 19.78 8.63 -12.98
C ASN A 12 19.83 9.81 -11.99
N MET A 13 19.04 9.80 -10.93
CA MET A 13 19.17 10.77 -9.83
C MET A 13 20.18 10.29 -8.77
N ASP A 14 21.03 11.19 -8.30
CA ASP A 14 22.05 10.87 -7.28
C ASP A 14 21.45 10.42 -5.95
N ASP A 15 20.27 10.89 -5.61
CA ASP A 15 19.51 10.49 -4.41
C ASP A 15 18.94 9.07 -4.48
N VAL A 16 18.95 8.42 -5.65
CA VAL A 16 18.56 7.01 -5.78
C VAL A 16 19.76 6.15 -5.44
N PRO A 17 19.62 5.14 -4.54
CA PRO A 17 20.73 4.24 -4.21
C PRO A 17 21.38 3.65 -5.46
N ALA A 18 22.71 3.57 -5.47
CA ALA A 18 23.49 3.16 -6.65
C ALA A 18 22.97 1.87 -7.31
N LYS A 19 22.54 0.90 -6.50
CA LYS A 19 21.99 -0.38 -6.98
C LYS A 19 20.74 -0.22 -7.87
N TYR A 20 19.99 0.86 -7.71
CA TYR A 20 18.72 1.11 -8.44
C TYR A 20 18.78 2.35 -9.32
N ARG A 21 19.95 3.01 -9.43
CA ARG A 21 20.10 4.30 -10.11
C ARG A 21 19.63 4.24 -11.56
N ASP A 22 19.95 3.20 -12.27
CA ASP A 22 19.56 3.04 -13.68
C ASP A 22 18.08 2.68 -13.88
N LEU A 23 17.40 2.26 -12.82
CA LEU A 23 16.00 1.81 -12.86
C LEU A 23 15.00 2.85 -12.33
N GLY A 24 15.44 3.67 -11.40
CA GLY A 24 14.59 4.55 -10.60
C GLY A 24 14.36 4.05 -9.19
N GLN A 25 13.75 4.89 -8.35
CA GLN A 25 13.46 4.60 -6.95
C GLN A 25 12.46 3.46 -6.81
N PRO A 26 12.82 2.32 -6.17
CA PRO A 26 11.84 1.33 -5.76
C PRO A 26 10.91 1.90 -4.70
N VAL A 27 9.61 1.69 -4.88
CA VAL A 27 8.56 2.20 -3.99
C VAL A 27 7.66 1.06 -3.57
N LEU A 28 7.44 0.91 -2.27
CA LEU A 28 6.45 -0.02 -1.73
C LEU A 28 5.17 0.74 -1.41
N VAL A 29 4.06 0.31 -2.00
CA VAL A 29 2.72 0.86 -1.76
C VAL A 29 1.86 -0.21 -1.11
N PRO A 30 1.75 -0.25 0.23
CA PRO A 30 0.93 -1.21 0.93
C PRO A 30 -0.57 -0.92 0.74
N GLY A 31 -1.32 -1.99 0.56
CA GLY A 31 -2.78 -1.98 0.61
C GLY A 31 -3.31 -2.34 2.00
N SER A 32 -4.17 -3.33 2.05
CA SER A 32 -4.70 -3.89 3.30
C SER A 32 -4.23 -5.34 3.51
N MET A 33 -4.46 -5.87 4.70
CA MET A 33 -4.13 -7.25 5.03
C MET A 33 -4.89 -8.30 4.19
N GLY A 34 -5.92 -7.90 3.44
CA GLY A 34 -6.71 -8.78 2.57
C GLY A 34 -6.62 -8.47 1.07
N THR A 35 -5.83 -7.47 0.66
CA THR A 35 -5.72 -7.06 -0.76
C THR A 35 -4.31 -7.22 -1.32
N GLY A 36 -3.29 -6.82 -0.59
CA GLY A 36 -1.90 -6.92 -1.04
C GLY A 36 -1.16 -5.59 -1.02
N SER A 37 0.03 -5.60 -1.62
CA SER A 37 0.89 -4.44 -1.75
C SER A 37 1.50 -4.42 -3.16
N TRP A 38 1.96 -3.25 -3.60
CA TRP A 38 2.64 -3.10 -4.88
C TRP A 38 4.07 -2.64 -4.72
N ILE A 39 4.94 -3.16 -5.56
CA ILE A 39 6.26 -2.60 -5.83
C ILE A 39 6.15 -1.80 -7.12
N LEU A 40 6.54 -0.53 -7.05
CA LEU A 40 6.62 0.39 -8.18
C LEU A 40 8.06 0.87 -8.38
N LEU A 41 8.34 1.47 -9.54
CA LEU A 41 9.57 2.22 -9.81
C LEU A 41 9.21 3.66 -10.18
N GLY A 42 9.85 4.63 -9.53
CA GLY A 42 9.69 6.05 -9.83
C GLY A 42 10.05 6.36 -11.29
N GLN A 43 9.25 7.23 -11.91
CA GLN A 43 9.38 7.62 -13.31
C GLN A 43 9.58 9.12 -13.46
N GLU A 44 10.05 9.55 -14.63
CA GLU A 44 10.42 10.95 -14.93
C GLU A 44 9.31 11.93 -14.59
N ASN A 45 8.07 11.61 -14.93
CA ASN A 45 6.94 12.51 -14.72
C ASN A 45 6.62 12.76 -13.24
N SER A 46 7.17 11.95 -12.32
CA SER A 46 7.02 12.19 -10.89
C SER A 46 7.61 13.53 -10.46
N MET A 47 8.75 13.92 -11.05
CA MET A 47 9.40 15.19 -10.75
C MET A 47 8.57 16.38 -11.24
N ASN A 48 7.99 16.25 -12.43
CA ASN A 48 7.22 17.33 -13.07
C ASN A 48 5.85 17.58 -12.43
N THR A 49 5.20 16.52 -11.93
CA THR A 49 3.79 16.57 -11.49
C THR A 49 3.61 16.46 -9.98
N THR A 50 4.48 15.72 -9.28
CA THR A 50 4.30 15.36 -7.88
C THR A 50 5.55 15.57 -7.01
N PHE A 51 6.50 16.38 -7.48
CA PHE A 51 7.75 16.64 -6.75
C PHE A 51 8.50 15.37 -6.36
N GLY A 52 8.58 14.40 -7.27
CA GLY A 52 9.23 13.11 -7.04
C GLY A 52 8.53 12.26 -5.98
N SER A 53 7.21 12.29 -5.93
CA SER A 53 6.42 11.58 -4.90
C SER A 53 5.31 10.73 -5.51
N THR A 54 4.93 9.66 -4.80
CA THR A 54 3.73 8.86 -5.07
C THR A 54 3.01 8.52 -3.76
N ALA A 55 1.85 7.87 -3.84
CA ALA A 55 1.12 7.42 -2.65
C ALA A 55 1.98 6.49 -1.79
N HIS A 56 1.94 6.65 -0.46
CA HIS A 56 2.66 5.74 0.45
C HIS A 56 1.87 4.47 0.79
N GLY A 57 0.61 4.37 0.38
CA GLY A 57 -0.30 3.25 0.64
C GLY A 57 -1.68 3.52 0.08
N ALA A 58 -2.58 2.56 0.21
CA ALA A 58 -3.95 2.68 -0.30
C ALA A 58 -4.75 3.80 0.36
N GLY A 59 -4.48 4.11 1.62
CA GLY A 59 -5.28 5.04 2.41
C GLY A 59 -6.61 4.44 2.87
N ARG A 60 -7.20 5.05 3.89
CA ARG A 60 -8.44 4.56 4.51
C ARG A 60 -9.67 5.22 3.90
N MET A 61 -10.77 4.47 3.86
CA MET A 61 -12.13 4.94 3.50
C MET A 61 -12.99 5.22 4.72
N MET A 62 -12.63 4.68 5.89
CA MET A 62 -13.36 4.89 7.13
C MET A 62 -12.42 5.04 8.33
N SER A 63 -12.92 5.65 9.40
CA SER A 63 -12.20 5.79 10.67
C SER A 63 -12.07 4.44 11.39
N ARG A 64 -11.09 4.34 12.30
CA ARG A 64 -10.96 3.17 13.19
C ARG A 64 -12.21 2.96 14.03
N SER A 65 -12.77 4.04 14.58
CA SER A 65 -14.02 3.99 15.38
C SER A 65 -15.21 3.45 14.57
N LYS A 66 -15.32 3.83 13.28
CA LYS A 66 -16.35 3.27 12.40
C LYS A 66 -16.11 1.78 12.15
N ALA A 67 -14.88 1.38 11.86
CA ALA A 67 -14.55 -0.02 11.66
C ALA A 67 -14.91 -0.88 12.90
N ARG A 68 -14.59 -0.42 14.12
CA ARG A 68 -14.98 -1.12 15.37
C ARG A 68 -16.48 -1.27 15.57
N ARG A 69 -17.29 -0.34 15.04
CA ARG A 69 -18.77 -0.44 15.14
C ARG A 69 -19.36 -1.36 14.08
N ASP A 70 -18.79 -1.34 12.87
CA ASP A 70 -19.41 -1.95 11.70
C ASP A 70 -18.94 -3.40 11.46
N PHE A 71 -17.82 -3.83 12.07
CA PHE A 71 -17.23 -5.16 11.87
C PHE A 71 -16.97 -5.88 13.18
N THR A 72 -17.03 -7.20 13.12
CA THR A 72 -16.62 -8.10 14.20
C THR A 72 -15.31 -8.80 13.86
N GLU A 73 -14.56 -9.21 14.89
CA GLU A 73 -13.34 -9.97 14.71
C GLU A 73 -13.55 -11.28 13.92
N SER A 74 -14.67 -11.96 14.19
CA SER A 74 -15.02 -13.22 13.52
C SER A 74 -15.27 -13.03 12.02
N GLU A 75 -15.96 -11.97 11.62
CA GLU A 75 -16.19 -11.65 10.21
C GLU A 75 -14.88 -11.34 9.48
N VAL A 76 -14.01 -10.55 10.10
CA VAL A 76 -12.70 -10.22 9.51
C VAL A 76 -11.83 -11.46 9.38
N LYS A 77 -11.73 -12.29 10.44
CA LYS A 77 -10.98 -13.55 10.39
C LYS A 77 -11.51 -14.49 9.32
N LYS A 78 -12.85 -14.64 9.24
CA LYS A 78 -13.47 -15.47 8.21
C LYS A 78 -13.11 -14.98 6.81
N SER A 79 -13.24 -13.66 6.56
CA SER A 79 -12.95 -13.08 5.24
C SER A 79 -11.50 -13.26 4.79
N LEU A 80 -10.55 -13.30 5.73
CA LEU A 80 -9.14 -13.57 5.44
C LEU A 80 -8.90 -15.08 5.21
N ASN A 81 -9.47 -15.93 6.05
CA ASN A 81 -9.37 -17.38 5.89
C ASN A 81 -9.94 -17.85 4.55
N ASP A 82 -11.08 -17.32 4.12
CA ASP A 82 -11.69 -17.61 2.83
C ASP A 82 -10.77 -17.27 1.63
N LYS A 83 -9.79 -16.38 1.86
CA LYS A 83 -8.73 -16.02 0.90
C LYS A 83 -7.42 -16.78 1.12
N GLY A 84 -7.36 -17.72 2.05
CA GLY A 84 -6.15 -18.45 2.42
C GLY A 84 -5.11 -17.61 3.18
N ILE A 85 -5.51 -16.49 3.79
CA ILE A 85 -4.62 -15.59 4.53
C ILE A 85 -4.64 -15.96 6.02
N PHE A 86 -3.51 -16.40 6.54
CA PHE A 86 -3.36 -16.70 7.97
C PHE A 86 -3.27 -15.41 8.78
N LEU A 87 -4.09 -15.26 9.82
CA LEU A 87 -4.05 -14.09 10.71
C LEU A 87 -3.70 -14.50 12.15
N LYS A 88 -2.67 -13.88 12.71
CA LYS A 88 -2.36 -13.90 14.14
C LYS A 88 -2.42 -12.48 14.70
N SER A 89 -3.20 -12.26 15.76
CA SER A 89 -3.31 -10.97 16.43
C SER A 89 -3.33 -11.16 17.94
N LEU A 90 -2.77 -10.18 18.65
CA LEU A 90 -2.80 -10.11 20.11
C LEU A 90 -4.07 -9.42 20.64
N THR A 91 -4.70 -8.57 19.82
CA THR A 91 -5.86 -7.78 20.23
C THR A 91 -6.98 -7.86 19.20
N ARG A 92 -8.24 -7.83 19.70
CA ARG A 92 -9.43 -7.72 18.85
C ARG A 92 -9.40 -6.43 18.02
N ASP A 93 -9.08 -5.31 18.66
CA ASP A 93 -9.08 -3.98 18.02
C ASP A 93 -8.07 -3.92 16.85
N GLY A 94 -6.90 -4.51 17.00
CA GLY A 94 -5.91 -4.61 15.94
C GLY A 94 -6.42 -5.34 14.69
N VAL A 95 -7.33 -6.30 14.86
CA VAL A 95 -7.99 -7.01 13.75
C VAL A 95 -9.06 -6.15 13.09
N VAL A 96 -9.97 -5.61 13.90
CA VAL A 96 -11.18 -4.93 13.41
C VAL A 96 -10.86 -3.58 12.80
N GLU A 97 -9.97 -2.81 13.45
CA GLU A 97 -9.56 -1.49 12.94
C GLU A 97 -8.87 -1.56 11.58
N GLU A 98 -8.17 -2.65 11.33
CA GLU A 98 -7.39 -2.88 10.10
C GLU A 98 -8.12 -3.77 9.09
N THR A 99 -9.44 -3.93 9.25
CA THR A 99 -10.25 -4.70 8.29
C THR A 99 -9.98 -4.25 6.85
N PRO A 100 -9.88 -5.17 5.87
CA PRO A 100 -9.68 -4.81 4.47
C PRO A 100 -10.67 -3.78 3.93
N GLN A 101 -11.91 -3.85 4.38
CA GLN A 101 -12.98 -2.94 3.98
C GLN A 101 -12.79 -1.49 4.47
N ALA A 102 -11.88 -1.25 5.39
CA ALA A 102 -11.54 0.10 5.84
C ALA A 102 -10.62 0.87 4.90
N TYR A 103 -10.08 0.22 3.88
CA TYR A 103 -9.10 0.77 2.96
C TYR A 103 -9.63 0.93 1.54
N LYS A 104 -9.06 1.90 0.82
CA LYS A 104 -9.26 2.03 -0.62
C LYS A 104 -8.66 0.83 -1.34
N ASP A 105 -9.14 0.57 -2.55
CA ASP A 105 -8.53 -0.42 -3.43
C ASP A 105 -7.11 0.03 -3.82
N VAL A 106 -6.12 -0.75 -3.42
CA VAL A 106 -4.71 -0.47 -3.73
C VAL A 106 -4.43 -0.53 -5.22
N ASP A 107 -5.13 -1.38 -5.97
CA ASP A 107 -4.97 -1.50 -7.42
C ASP A 107 -5.40 -0.20 -8.12
N ALA A 108 -6.54 0.37 -7.70
CA ALA A 108 -6.99 1.66 -8.20
C ALA A 108 -6.00 2.79 -7.85
N VAL A 109 -5.46 2.81 -6.63
CA VAL A 109 -4.49 3.83 -6.20
C VAL A 109 -3.20 3.77 -7.01
N VAL A 110 -2.65 2.58 -7.23
CA VAL A 110 -1.39 2.45 -8.01
C VAL A 110 -1.61 2.64 -9.50
N ASN A 111 -2.81 2.35 -10.03
CA ASN A 111 -3.15 2.63 -11.42
C ASN A 111 -3.02 4.12 -11.75
N VAL A 112 -3.49 5.01 -10.87
CA VAL A 112 -3.34 6.46 -11.06
C VAL A 112 -1.86 6.84 -11.22
N SER A 113 -0.98 6.32 -10.35
CA SER A 113 0.45 6.60 -10.44
C SER A 113 1.09 6.05 -11.71
N HIS A 114 0.63 4.87 -12.16
CA HIS A 114 1.13 4.21 -13.36
C HIS A 114 0.71 4.93 -14.64
N GLU A 115 -0.58 5.24 -14.77
CA GLU A 115 -1.14 5.89 -15.96
C GLU A 115 -0.62 7.33 -16.15
N LEU A 116 -0.35 8.03 -15.05
CA LEU A 116 0.25 9.36 -15.08
C LEU A 116 1.78 9.36 -15.26
N GLY A 117 2.42 8.19 -15.36
CA GLY A 117 3.87 8.09 -15.49
C GLY A 117 4.64 8.58 -14.25
N ILE A 118 4.00 8.56 -13.08
CA ILE A 118 4.62 8.93 -11.80
C ILE A 118 5.47 7.77 -11.28
N ALA A 119 4.94 6.54 -11.34
CA ALA A 119 5.64 5.35 -10.93
C ALA A 119 5.08 4.11 -11.66
N THR A 120 5.94 3.30 -12.26
CA THR A 120 5.54 2.10 -13.01
C THR A 120 5.34 0.91 -12.09
N LYS A 121 4.27 0.15 -12.31
CA LYS A 121 4.01 -1.12 -11.60
C LYS A 121 5.04 -2.17 -11.99
N VAL A 122 5.63 -2.83 -10.98
CA VAL A 122 6.62 -3.90 -11.16
C VAL A 122 6.04 -5.24 -10.73
N ALA A 123 5.56 -5.32 -9.48
CA ALA A 123 5.04 -6.57 -8.93
C ALA A 123 3.95 -6.32 -7.89
N LYS A 124 2.95 -7.19 -7.87
CA LYS A 124 1.95 -7.26 -6.81
C LYS A 124 2.33 -8.35 -5.81
N LEU A 125 2.35 -8.01 -4.54
CA LEU A 125 2.58 -8.93 -3.43
C LEU A 125 1.23 -9.30 -2.82
N VAL A 126 0.89 -10.59 -2.85
CA VAL A 126 -0.35 -11.11 -2.27
C VAL A 126 -0.05 -11.61 -0.86
N PRO A 127 -0.83 -11.23 0.17
CA PRO A 127 -0.60 -11.68 1.53
C PRO A 127 -0.93 -13.17 1.68
N ILE A 128 -0.06 -13.89 2.37
CA ILE A 128 -0.27 -15.28 2.80
C ILE A 128 -0.44 -15.38 4.31
N GLY A 129 -0.03 -14.35 5.02
CA GLY A 129 -0.13 -14.26 6.46
C GLY A 129 0.01 -12.84 6.97
N VAL A 130 -0.61 -12.56 8.11
CA VAL A 130 -0.62 -11.26 8.78
C VAL A 130 -0.39 -11.45 10.27
N ILE A 131 0.49 -10.65 10.84
CA ILE A 131 0.71 -10.56 12.28
C ILE A 131 0.37 -9.15 12.73
N LYS A 132 -0.51 -9.03 13.72
CA LYS A 132 -0.94 -7.77 14.34
C LYS A 132 -0.65 -7.79 15.84
N GLY A 133 -0.06 -6.69 16.33
CA GLY A 133 0.19 -6.46 17.75
C GLY A 133 -0.98 -5.78 18.46
#